data_11b1546eefc7d4e40715df2ea4d4f968
#
_entry.id   11b1546eefc7d4e40715df2ea4d4f968
#
_cell.length_a   1.000
_cell.length_b   1.000
_cell.length_c   1.000
_cell.angle_alpha   90.00
_cell.angle_beta   90.00
_cell.angle_gamma   90.00
#
_symmetry.space_group_name_H-M   'P 1'
#
loop_
_entity.id
_entity.type
_entity.pdbx_description
1 polymer ?
#
loop_
_entity_poly.entity_id
_entity_poly.type
_entity_poly.pdbx_seq_one_letter_code
_entity_poly.pdbx_strand_id
1 'polypeptide(L)'
;MAIPIGIVGAGRSRNGLGPFIAQFLERAGCVVAGVAGRSTERAVANAEELGRQLAHRIEAFPTPRALCASGVAALVVASPPECHLEALETAGSFRLPVLCEKPLVHESHGAQGALVLETFARLGIPLMEHCQWPYLLAAFEQLHGAESTSQVSKVEMGLRAPRPGREMVQNALSHLLSVIQRLMLVDAATMARDVHLNNWSSGEARLRFRLSGSGADVEAALHLTPAVSAPREAWLAIDGRRMDRRVGEGHQIAFFAGGRNVNVVDPTQQLVRQFARLVDSRDPAQTAAELDSVRERHRLYRQILGELV
;
A
#
# COMPACT_ATOMS: atom_id res chain seq x y z
N MET A 1 -3.43 22.42 -15.76
CA MET A 1 -4.75 22.15 -15.13
C MET A 1 -4.59 21.11 -14.06
N ALA A 2 -5.34 21.17 -12.95
CA ALA A 2 -5.28 20.15 -11.91
C ALA A 2 -5.76 18.78 -12.46
N ILE A 3 -5.16 17.69 -12.01
CA ILE A 3 -5.48 16.33 -12.47
C ILE A 3 -6.74 15.85 -11.73
N PRO A 4 -7.87 15.59 -12.42
CA PRO A 4 -9.09 15.12 -11.79
C PRO A 4 -8.97 13.64 -11.38
N ILE A 5 -9.14 13.35 -10.09
CA ILE A 5 -9.01 12.01 -9.51
C ILE A 5 -10.36 11.52 -9.01
N GLY A 6 -10.68 10.26 -9.29
CA GLY A 6 -11.79 9.54 -8.68
C GLY A 6 -11.34 8.68 -7.50
N ILE A 7 -12.16 8.56 -6.46
CA ILE A 7 -11.87 7.69 -5.30
C ILE A 7 -12.98 6.67 -5.10
N VAL A 8 -12.64 5.38 -5.12
CA VAL A 8 -13.50 4.29 -4.71
C VAL A 8 -13.23 3.96 -3.24
N GLY A 9 -14.22 4.12 -2.37
CA GLY A 9 -14.06 3.82 -0.95
C GLY A 9 -13.54 4.98 -0.10
N ALA A 10 -14.07 6.18 -0.31
CA ALA A 10 -13.67 7.41 0.39
C ALA A 10 -14.09 7.50 1.88
N GLY A 11 -14.79 6.49 2.42
CA GLY A 11 -15.29 6.51 3.80
C GLY A 11 -14.23 6.16 4.86
N ARG A 12 -14.50 6.59 6.11
CA ARG A 12 -13.66 6.23 7.28
C ARG A 12 -14.12 4.95 8.00
N SER A 13 -15.10 4.22 7.47
CA SER A 13 -15.46 2.93 8.01
C SER A 13 -14.23 2.01 8.06
N ARG A 14 -13.99 1.35 9.20
CA ARG A 14 -12.83 0.48 9.42
C ARG A 14 -11.46 1.18 9.35
N ASN A 15 -11.37 2.45 9.75
CA ASN A 15 -10.14 3.29 9.67
C ASN A 15 -9.64 3.49 8.23
N GLY A 16 -10.53 3.61 7.25
CA GLY A 16 -10.19 3.84 5.85
C GLY A 16 -9.30 5.06 5.63
N LEU A 17 -8.35 4.93 4.74
CA LEU A 17 -7.36 5.98 4.40
C LEU A 17 -7.87 6.97 3.35
N GLY A 18 -9.03 6.71 2.72
CA GLY A 18 -9.58 7.52 1.65
C GLY A 18 -9.54 9.04 1.89
N PRO A 19 -10.02 9.56 3.03
CA PRO A 19 -9.97 11.00 3.32
C PRO A 19 -8.56 11.57 3.45
N PHE A 20 -7.61 10.82 4.00
CA PHE A 20 -6.21 11.25 4.09
C PHE A 20 -5.55 11.29 2.71
N ILE A 21 -5.78 10.25 1.90
CA ILE A 21 -5.29 10.19 0.52
C ILE A 21 -5.87 11.35 -0.29
N ALA A 22 -7.16 11.67 -0.13
CA ALA A 22 -7.81 12.81 -0.78
C ALA A 22 -7.09 14.13 -0.47
N GLN A 23 -6.81 14.42 0.81
CA GLN A 23 -6.08 15.60 1.22
C GLN A 23 -4.64 15.65 0.64
N PHE A 24 -3.96 14.49 0.58
CA PHE A 24 -2.61 14.44 0.00
C PHE A 24 -2.61 14.60 -1.51
N LEU A 25 -3.65 14.14 -2.21
CA LEU A 25 -3.84 14.39 -3.64
C LEU A 25 -3.99 15.88 -3.93
N GLU A 26 -4.84 16.60 -3.18
CA GLU A 26 -5.01 18.05 -3.32
C GLU A 26 -3.68 18.80 -3.08
N ARG A 27 -2.94 18.39 -2.04
CA ARG A 27 -1.60 18.96 -1.77
C ARG A 27 -0.57 18.61 -2.84
N ALA A 28 -0.81 17.58 -3.64
CA ALA A 28 0.03 17.17 -4.77
C ALA A 28 -0.38 17.86 -6.09
N GLY A 29 -1.37 18.76 -6.08
CA GLY A 29 -1.83 19.48 -7.27
C GLY A 29 -2.90 18.73 -8.08
N CYS A 30 -3.47 17.65 -7.53
CA CYS A 30 -4.64 17.00 -8.08
C CYS A 30 -5.93 17.66 -7.58
N VAL A 31 -7.07 17.28 -8.12
CA VAL A 31 -8.40 17.62 -7.60
C VAL A 31 -9.24 16.36 -7.46
N VAL A 32 -9.85 16.14 -6.30
CA VAL A 32 -10.77 15.02 -6.09
C VAL A 32 -12.11 15.38 -6.73
N ALA A 33 -12.34 14.88 -7.94
CA ALA A 33 -13.52 15.21 -8.74
C ALA A 33 -14.77 14.43 -8.31
N GLY A 34 -14.58 13.18 -7.86
CA GLY A 34 -15.72 12.35 -7.53
C GLY A 34 -15.37 11.13 -6.67
N VAL A 35 -16.39 10.56 -6.06
CA VAL A 35 -16.28 9.35 -5.25
C VAL A 35 -17.34 8.32 -5.61
N ALA A 36 -16.96 7.05 -5.54
CA ALA A 36 -17.89 5.92 -5.58
C ALA A 36 -17.84 5.14 -4.26
N GLY A 37 -18.97 4.66 -3.81
CA GLY A 37 -19.13 3.89 -2.58
C GLY A 37 -19.80 2.54 -2.82
N ARG A 38 -20.01 1.78 -1.73
CA ARG A 38 -20.73 0.51 -1.76
C ARG A 38 -22.22 0.68 -2.12
N SER A 39 -22.78 1.85 -1.84
CA SER A 39 -24.13 2.26 -2.22
C SER A 39 -24.14 3.74 -2.56
N THR A 40 -25.17 4.17 -3.28
CA THR A 40 -25.36 5.57 -3.67
C THR A 40 -25.41 6.48 -2.44
N GLU A 41 -26.14 6.09 -1.38
CA GLU A 41 -26.28 6.88 -0.15
C GLU A 41 -24.91 7.09 0.53
N ARG A 42 -24.06 6.04 0.56
CA ARG A 42 -22.70 6.16 1.10
C ARG A 42 -21.79 7.00 0.22
N ALA A 43 -21.95 6.91 -1.10
CA ALA A 43 -21.18 7.76 -2.02
C ALA A 43 -21.55 9.25 -1.80
N VAL A 44 -22.84 9.57 -1.67
CA VAL A 44 -23.32 10.93 -1.37
C VAL A 44 -22.77 11.42 -0.03
N ALA A 45 -22.91 10.66 1.05
CA ALA A 45 -22.42 11.04 2.37
C ALA A 45 -20.89 11.25 2.37
N ASN A 46 -20.12 10.42 1.66
CA ASN A 46 -18.69 10.57 1.54
C ASN A 46 -18.30 11.81 0.70
N ALA A 47 -19.05 12.09 -0.39
CA ALA A 47 -18.83 13.27 -1.22
C ALA A 47 -19.05 14.56 -0.44
N GLU A 48 -20.14 14.64 0.34
CA GLU A 48 -20.46 15.78 1.20
C GLU A 48 -19.38 16.00 2.29
N GLU A 49 -18.96 14.91 2.95
CA GLU A 49 -17.94 14.98 4.01
C GLU A 49 -16.60 15.44 3.45
N LEU A 50 -16.13 14.84 2.35
CA LEU A 50 -14.90 15.25 1.69
C LEU A 50 -15.01 16.66 1.11
N GLY A 51 -16.13 17.03 0.53
CA GLY A 51 -16.37 18.37 0.00
C GLY A 51 -16.24 19.45 1.07
N ARG A 52 -16.72 19.18 2.31
CA ARG A 52 -16.50 20.07 3.46
C ARG A 52 -15.03 20.16 3.86
N GLN A 53 -14.31 19.02 3.85
CA GLN A 53 -12.89 18.98 4.24
C GLN A 53 -11.97 19.64 3.20
N LEU A 54 -12.29 19.51 1.91
CA LEU A 54 -11.48 20.01 0.80
C LEU A 54 -11.96 21.37 0.27
N ALA A 55 -13.07 21.89 0.80
CA ALA A 55 -13.67 23.20 0.47
C ALA A 55 -14.09 23.36 -1.01
N HIS A 56 -14.47 22.25 -1.67
CA HIS A 56 -15.08 22.28 -3.00
C HIS A 56 -16.09 21.12 -3.18
N ARG A 57 -16.92 21.21 -4.24
CA ARG A 57 -17.91 20.18 -4.54
C ARG A 57 -17.23 18.93 -5.09
N ILE A 58 -17.60 17.77 -4.54
CA ILE A 58 -17.21 16.44 -5.00
C ILE A 58 -18.46 15.72 -5.48
N GLU A 59 -18.41 15.07 -6.63
CA GLU A 59 -19.55 14.35 -7.18
C GLU A 59 -19.63 12.93 -6.62
N ALA A 60 -20.86 12.46 -6.38
CA ALA A 60 -21.13 11.10 -5.92
C ALA A 60 -21.59 10.22 -7.08
N PHE A 61 -20.97 9.05 -7.23
CA PHE A 61 -21.28 8.10 -8.29
C PHE A 61 -21.78 6.77 -7.70
N PRO A 62 -22.79 6.13 -8.32
CA PRO A 62 -23.37 4.90 -7.80
C PRO A 62 -22.43 3.69 -7.92
N THR A 63 -21.49 3.71 -8.85
CA THR A 63 -20.58 2.60 -9.14
C THR A 63 -19.19 3.09 -9.54
N PRO A 64 -18.12 2.27 -9.38
CA PRO A 64 -16.81 2.57 -9.95
C PRO A 64 -16.84 2.85 -11.45
N ARG A 65 -17.69 2.15 -12.20
CA ARG A 65 -17.85 2.34 -13.65
C ARG A 65 -18.39 3.72 -14.00
N ALA A 66 -19.41 4.20 -13.27
CA ALA A 66 -19.96 5.54 -13.49
C ALA A 66 -18.92 6.62 -13.17
N LEU A 67 -18.13 6.43 -12.09
CA LEU A 67 -17.02 7.31 -11.75
C LEU A 67 -15.94 7.33 -12.84
N CYS A 68 -15.53 6.17 -13.35
CA CYS A 68 -14.54 6.11 -14.43
C CYS A 68 -15.04 6.77 -15.72
N ALA A 69 -16.34 6.68 -16.02
CA ALA A 69 -16.97 7.30 -17.21
C ALA A 69 -17.13 8.82 -17.10
N SER A 70 -16.97 9.43 -15.91
CA SER A 70 -17.14 10.87 -15.69
C SER A 70 -15.97 11.74 -16.20
N GLY A 71 -14.90 11.13 -16.72
CA GLY A 71 -13.76 11.86 -17.25
C GLY A 71 -12.65 12.13 -16.22
N VAL A 72 -12.61 11.38 -15.10
CA VAL A 72 -11.45 11.38 -14.20
C VAL A 72 -10.19 10.90 -14.94
N ALA A 73 -9.04 11.45 -14.58
CA ALA A 73 -7.76 11.11 -15.20
C ALA A 73 -7.06 9.92 -14.54
N ALA A 74 -7.42 9.60 -13.30
CA ALA A 74 -6.89 8.45 -12.56
C ALA A 74 -7.85 8.05 -11.43
N LEU A 75 -7.66 6.85 -10.90
CA LEU A 75 -8.48 6.28 -9.84
C LEU A 75 -7.64 5.95 -8.60
N VAL A 76 -8.20 6.24 -7.42
CA VAL A 76 -7.71 5.70 -6.15
C VAL A 76 -8.71 4.66 -5.66
N VAL A 77 -8.22 3.47 -5.32
CA VAL A 77 -9.02 2.38 -4.74
C VAL A 77 -8.63 2.24 -3.27
N ALA A 78 -9.48 2.77 -2.39
CA ALA A 78 -9.32 2.75 -0.93
C ALA A 78 -10.47 2.01 -0.23
N SER A 79 -11.16 1.15 -0.97
CA SER A 79 -12.23 0.26 -0.50
C SER A 79 -11.65 -0.94 0.26
N PRO A 80 -12.48 -1.78 0.89
CA PRO A 80 -12.02 -3.07 1.40
C PRO A 80 -11.50 -4.00 0.28
N PRO A 81 -10.51 -4.89 0.58
CA PRO A 81 -9.84 -5.72 -0.43
C PRO A 81 -10.76 -6.57 -1.31
N GLU A 82 -11.91 -6.96 -0.79
CA GLU A 82 -12.93 -7.74 -1.50
C GLU A 82 -13.54 -6.98 -2.70
N CYS A 83 -13.44 -5.65 -2.68
CA CYS A 83 -13.96 -4.77 -3.73
C CYS A 83 -12.88 -4.27 -4.70
N HIS A 84 -11.61 -4.60 -4.47
CA HIS A 84 -10.51 -4.07 -5.28
C HIS A 84 -10.56 -4.59 -6.72
N LEU A 85 -10.83 -5.90 -6.89
CA LEU A 85 -10.81 -6.54 -8.21
C LEU A 85 -11.75 -5.83 -9.19
N GLU A 86 -13.02 -5.61 -8.83
CA GLU A 86 -13.99 -4.92 -9.67
C GLU A 86 -13.53 -3.51 -10.07
N ALA A 87 -12.98 -2.76 -9.10
CA ALA A 87 -12.49 -1.40 -9.35
C ALA A 87 -11.28 -1.40 -10.30
N LEU A 88 -10.35 -2.36 -10.13
CA LEU A 88 -9.16 -2.51 -10.97
C LEU A 88 -9.54 -2.91 -12.41
N GLU A 89 -10.40 -3.91 -12.59
CA GLU A 89 -10.91 -4.34 -13.91
C GLU A 89 -11.62 -3.19 -14.61
N THR A 90 -12.45 -2.46 -13.87
CA THR A 90 -13.12 -1.27 -14.39
C THR A 90 -12.12 -0.22 -14.84
N ALA A 91 -11.16 0.16 -13.99
CA ALA A 91 -10.13 1.15 -14.34
C ALA A 91 -9.32 0.72 -15.57
N GLY A 92 -8.93 -0.56 -15.66
CA GLY A 92 -8.25 -1.13 -16.82
C GLY A 92 -9.06 -0.97 -18.12
N SER A 93 -10.39 -1.18 -18.08
CA SER A 93 -11.28 -1.01 -19.24
C SER A 93 -11.38 0.45 -19.71
N PHE A 94 -11.21 1.42 -18.80
CA PHE A 94 -11.16 2.85 -19.10
C PHE A 94 -9.73 3.38 -19.30
N ARG A 95 -8.71 2.54 -19.23
CA ARG A 95 -7.29 2.88 -19.30
C ARG A 95 -6.86 3.95 -18.30
N LEU A 96 -7.38 3.88 -17.09
CA LEU A 96 -7.07 4.83 -16.02
C LEU A 96 -5.90 4.33 -15.16
N PRO A 97 -4.89 5.19 -14.89
CA PRO A 97 -3.92 4.95 -13.82
C PRO A 97 -4.58 4.70 -12.48
N VAL A 98 -4.01 3.80 -11.67
CA VAL A 98 -4.58 3.43 -10.37
C VAL A 98 -3.55 3.47 -9.25
N LEU A 99 -3.94 4.07 -8.11
CA LEU A 99 -3.36 3.83 -6.80
C LEU A 99 -4.31 2.95 -5.99
N CYS A 100 -3.92 1.70 -5.70
CA CYS A 100 -4.75 0.74 -4.98
C CYS A 100 -4.23 0.48 -3.56
N GLU A 101 -5.12 0.49 -2.57
CA GLU A 101 -4.80 0.01 -1.23
C GLU A 101 -4.35 -1.46 -1.28
N LYS A 102 -3.50 -1.80 -0.30
CA LYS A 102 -3.02 -3.18 -0.12
C LYS A 102 -4.01 -4.02 0.73
N PRO A 103 -4.02 -5.34 0.55
CA PRO A 103 -3.39 -6.06 -0.56
C PRO A 103 -4.06 -5.69 -1.89
N LEU A 104 -3.31 -5.85 -2.99
CA LEU A 104 -3.79 -5.48 -4.33
C LEU A 104 -5.20 -6.01 -4.63
N VAL A 105 -5.43 -7.28 -4.28
CA VAL A 105 -6.75 -7.92 -4.27
C VAL A 105 -6.87 -8.83 -3.06
N HIS A 106 -8.09 -9.17 -2.67
CA HIS A 106 -8.33 -10.20 -1.66
C HIS A 106 -7.74 -11.56 -2.11
N GLU A 107 -7.27 -12.39 -1.17
CA GLU A 107 -6.59 -13.65 -1.51
C GLU A 107 -7.43 -14.58 -2.40
N SER A 108 -8.76 -14.62 -2.21
CA SER A 108 -9.66 -15.41 -3.06
C SER A 108 -9.64 -15.00 -4.54
N HIS A 109 -9.16 -13.80 -4.84
CA HIS A 109 -9.06 -13.24 -6.19
C HIS A 109 -7.60 -13.19 -6.71
N GLY A 110 -6.69 -13.92 -6.08
CA GLY A 110 -5.28 -13.83 -6.39
C GLY A 110 -4.93 -14.14 -7.86
N ALA A 111 -5.61 -15.13 -8.47
CA ALA A 111 -5.41 -15.43 -9.89
C ALA A 111 -5.92 -14.30 -10.80
N GLN A 112 -7.09 -13.76 -10.51
CA GLN A 112 -7.67 -12.63 -11.25
C GLN A 112 -6.81 -11.37 -11.10
N GLY A 113 -6.22 -11.14 -9.91
CA GLY A 113 -5.27 -10.06 -9.67
C GLY A 113 -4.05 -10.13 -10.60
N ALA A 114 -3.53 -11.33 -10.88
CA ALA A 114 -2.45 -11.52 -11.84
C ALA A 114 -2.88 -11.13 -13.27
N LEU A 115 -4.07 -11.53 -13.70
CA LEU A 115 -4.62 -11.15 -15.03
C LEU A 115 -4.85 -9.64 -15.15
N VAL A 116 -5.28 -8.99 -14.09
CA VAL A 116 -5.37 -7.51 -14.05
C VAL A 116 -4.00 -6.89 -14.26
N LEU A 117 -2.97 -7.36 -13.56
CA LEU A 117 -1.60 -6.85 -13.71
C LEU A 117 -1.07 -7.02 -15.14
N GLU A 118 -1.32 -8.17 -15.76
CA GLU A 118 -0.98 -8.41 -17.19
C GLU A 118 -1.72 -7.42 -18.10
N THR A 119 -2.98 -7.12 -17.80
CA THR A 119 -3.77 -6.15 -18.58
C THR A 119 -3.19 -4.74 -18.47
N PHE A 120 -2.84 -4.29 -17.26
CA PHE A 120 -2.23 -2.98 -17.05
C PHE A 120 -0.85 -2.90 -17.73
N ALA A 121 -0.03 -3.95 -17.62
CA ALA A 121 1.27 -4.02 -18.29
C ALA A 121 1.14 -3.95 -19.83
N ARG A 122 0.26 -4.76 -20.42
CA ARG A 122 0.02 -4.79 -21.88
C ARG A 122 -0.49 -3.45 -22.41
N LEU A 123 -1.26 -2.71 -21.60
CA LEU A 123 -1.82 -1.41 -21.98
C LEU A 123 -0.90 -0.23 -21.61
N GLY A 124 0.19 -0.45 -20.90
CA GLY A 124 1.09 0.59 -20.41
C GLY A 124 0.42 1.55 -19.42
N ILE A 125 -0.51 1.06 -18.60
CA ILE A 125 -1.27 1.87 -17.65
C ILE A 125 -0.59 1.81 -16.29
N PRO A 126 -0.28 2.95 -15.62
CA PRO A 126 0.29 2.96 -14.27
C PRO A 126 -0.61 2.29 -13.25
N LEU A 127 -0.04 1.38 -12.44
CA LEU A 127 -0.67 0.80 -11.28
C LEU A 127 0.34 0.78 -10.13
N MET A 128 -0.01 1.45 -9.04
CA MET A 128 0.75 1.46 -7.80
C MET A 128 -0.06 0.81 -6.67
N GLU A 129 0.60 0.03 -5.83
CA GLU A 129 0.01 -0.47 -4.58
C GLU A 129 0.40 0.44 -3.41
N HIS A 130 -0.53 0.77 -2.52
CA HIS A 130 -0.31 1.69 -1.40
C HIS A 130 0.58 1.05 -0.31
N CYS A 131 1.86 0.90 -0.60
CA CYS A 131 2.90 0.39 0.29
C CYS A 131 3.85 1.53 0.70
N GLN A 132 3.54 2.23 1.79
CA GLN A 132 4.27 3.44 2.20
C GLN A 132 5.58 3.18 2.96
N TRP A 133 5.87 1.97 3.43
CA TRP A 133 7.05 1.68 4.25
C TRP A 133 8.41 1.93 3.56
N PRO A 134 8.58 1.71 2.26
CA PRO A 134 9.83 2.02 1.55
C PRO A 134 10.27 3.48 1.67
N TYR A 135 9.34 4.42 1.84
CA TYR A 135 9.63 5.85 2.01
C TYR A 135 10.23 6.18 3.38
N LEU A 136 10.27 5.22 4.29
CA LEU A 136 10.85 5.37 5.63
C LEU A 136 12.32 4.94 5.70
N LEU A 137 12.88 4.35 4.65
CA LEU A 137 14.27 3.90 4.62
C LEU A 137 15.25 5.06 4.79
N ALA A 138 14.94 6.25 4.27
CA ALA A 138 15.76 7.44 4.52
C ALA A 138 15.83 7.82 6.02
N ALA A 139 14.75 7.63 6.77
CA ALA A 139 14.75 7.84 8.22
C ALA A 139 15.53 6.73 8.94
N PHE A 140 15.48 5.50 8.43
CA PHE A 140 16.28 4.39 8.94
C PHE A 140 17.78 4.68 8.77
N GLU A 141 18.20 5.14 7.62
CA GLU A 141 19.58 5.55 7.34
C GLU A 141 20.04 6.74 8.19
N GLN A 142 19.18 7.72 8.42
CA GLN A 142 19.48 8.82 9.35
C GLN A 142 19.71 8.35 10.79
N LEU A 143 19.00 7.30 11.23
CA LEU A 143 19.15 6.74 12.58
C LEU A 143 20.35 5.79 12.70
N HIS A 144 20.68 5.04 11.66
CA HIS A 144 21.63 3.93 11.73
C HIS A 144 22.87 4.08 10.84
N GLY A 145 22.93 5.12 9.99
CA GLY A 145 23.97 5.35 8.99
C GLY A 145 23.56 4.82 7.61
N ALA A 146 24.11 5.39 6.55
CA ALA A 146 23.78 5.05 5.15
C ALA A 146 24.08 3.59 4.79
N GLU A 147 25.11 3.00 5.40
CA GLU A 147 25.48 1.58 5.17
C GLU A 147 24.41 0.60 5.70
N SER A 148 23.48 1.06 6.54
CA SER A 148 22.50 0.19 7.20
C SER A 148 21.47 -0.43 6.27
N THR A 149 21.40 0.05 5.04
CA THR A 149 20.53 -0.46 3.97
C THR A 149 21.29 -1.11 2.82
N SER A 150 22.62 -1.25 2.95
CA SER A 150 23.46 -1.95 1.99
C SER A 150 23.72 -3.40 2.44
N GLN A 151 23.78 -4.34 1.49
CA GLN A 151 24.07 -5.76 1.74
C GLN A 151 23.21 -6.39 2.83
N VAL A 152 21.90 -6.19 2.73
CA VAL A 152 20.92 -6.64 3.72
C VAL A 152 20.76 -8.15 3.67
N SER A 153 20.88 -8.80 4.82
CA SER A 153 20.67 -10.24 5.02
C SER A 153 19.38 -10.57 5.76
N LYS A 154 18.83 -9.63 6.54
CA LYS A 154 17.64 -9.85 7.35
C LYS A 154 16.76 -8.60 7.43
N VAL A 155 15.45 -8.78 7.21
CA VAL A 155 14.44 -7.73 7.37
C VAL A 155 13.33 -8.22 8.29
N GLU A 156 13.06 -7.49 9.36
CA GLU A 156 11.99 -7.79 10.29
C GLU A 156 11.06 -6.58 10.46
N MET A 157 9.77 -6.83 10.50
CA MET A 157 8.77 -5.79 10.67
C MET A 157 7.76 -6.19 11.75
N GLY A 158 7.47 -5.27 12.67
CA GLY A 158 6.42 -5.45 13.65
C GLY A 158 5.26 -4.50 13.38
N LEU A 159 4.05 -5.03 13.30
CA LEU A 159 2.84 -4.25 13.07
C LEU A 159 1.73 -4.69 14.02
N ARG A 160 0.91 -3.72 14.44
CA ARG A 160 -0.34 -4.00 15.13
C ARG A 160 -1.51 -3.95 14.15
N ALA A 161 -2.27 -5.03 14.07
CA ALA A 161 -3.41 -5.17 13.16
C ALA A 161 -4.75 -5.13 13.91
N PRO A 162 -5.82 -4.59 13.30
CA PRO A 162 -7.11 -4.45 13.97
C PRO A 162 -7.88 -5.76 14.14
N ARG A 163 -7.49 -6.81 13.42
CA ARG A 163 -8.17 -8.10 13.42
C ARG A 163 -7.18 -9.22 13.59
N PRO A 164 -7.46 -10.21 14.44
CA PRO A 164 -6.61 -11.37 14.62
C PRO A 164 -6.70 -12.35 13.42
N GLY A 165 -5.77 -13.30 13.37
CA GLY A 165 -5.79 -14.40 12.43
C GLY A 165 -5.17 -14.08 11.06
N ARG A 166 -5.58 -14.82 10.03
CA ARG A 166 -5.05 -14.76 8.66
C ARG A 166 -5.12 -13.34 8.06
N GLU A 167 -6.16 -12.58 8.38
CA GLU A 167 -6.30 -11.20 7.93
C GLU A 167 -5.14 -10.29 8.39
N MET A 168 -4.50 -10.56 9.54
CA MET A 168 -3.32 -9.79 9.97
C MET A 168 -2.17 -9.94 8.98
N VAL A 169 -1.90 -11.17 8.56
CA VAL A 169 -0.83 -11.46 7.60
C VAL A 169 -1.16 -10.83 6.25
N GLN A 170 -2.37 -11.04 5.76
CA GLN A 170 -2.83 -10.46 4.49
C GLN A 170 -2.67 -8.94 4.45
N ASN A 171 -3.02 -8.25 5.53
CA ASN A 171 -2.92 -6.80 5.62
C ASN A 171 -1.50 -6.27 5.79
N ALA A 172 -0.55 -7.10 6.23
CA ALA A 172 0.78 -6.66 6.60
C ALA A 172 1.88 -7.10 5.62
N LEU A 173 1.70 -8.25 4.96
CA LEU A 173 2.74 -8.88 4.14
C LEU A 173 3.21 -8.00 2.97
N SER A 174 2.29 -7.32 2.27
CA SER A 174 2.67 -6.38 1.19
C SER A 174 3.61 -5.28 1.68
N HIS A 175 3.47 -4.81 2.93
CA HIS A 175 4.38 -3.81 3.50
C HIS A 175 5.80 -4.34 3.65
N LEU A 176 5.96 -5.55 4.23
CA LEU A 176 7.28 -6.18 4.38
C LEU A 176 7.92 -6.44 3.01
N LEU A 177 7.18 -7.04 2.09
CA LEU A 177 7.67 -7.32 0.72
C LEU A 177 8.10 -6.04 0.00
N SER A 178 7.36 -4.94 0.14
CA SER A 178 7.71 -3.66 -0.48
C SER A 178 9.01 -3.05 0.06
N VAL A 179 9.29 -3.22 1.36
CA VAL A 179 10.58 -2.81 1.95
C VAL A 179 11.71 -3.64 1.38
N ILE A 180 11.55 -4.98 1.33
CA ILE A 180 12.57 -5.87 0.78
C ILE A 180 12.85 -5.54 -0.69
N GLN A 181 11.82 -5.29 -1.50
CA GLN A 181 11.98 -4.88 -2.91
C GLN A 181 12.76 -3.56 -3.08
N ARG A 182 12.76 -2.69 -2.08
CA ARG A 182 13.53 -1.46 -2.11
C ARG A 182 14.99 -1.67 -1.70
N LEU A 183 15.28 -2.69 -0.93
CA LEU A 183 16.60 -3.02 -0.40
C LEU A 183 17.38 -3.96 -1.31
N MET A 184 16.71 -4.79 -2.10
CA MET A 184 17.33 -5.78 -2.99
C MET A 184 16.54 -5.98 -4.28
N LEU A 185 17.19 -6.49 -5.29
CA LEU A 185 16.54 -6.88 -6.53
C LEU A 185 15.62 -8.09 -6.25
N VAL A 186 14.33 -7.92 -6.53
CA VAL A 186 13.33 -8.98 -6.55
C VAL A 186 12.80 -9.10 -7.97
N ASP A 187 12.98 -10.26 -8.57
CA ASP A 187 12.63 -10.58 -9.95
C ASP A 187 11.80 -11.88 -10.03
N ALA A 188 11.47 -12.30 -11.23
CA ALA A 188 10.69 -13.51 -11.48
C ALA A 188 11.38 -14.80 -10.98
N ALA A 189 12.70 -14.81 -10.81
CA ALA A 189 13.45 -15.93 -10.25
C ALA A 189 13.45 -15.95 -8.72
N THR A 190 13.07 -14.86 -8.08
CA THR A 190 13.00 -14.77 -6.62
C THR A 190 11.85 -15.63 -6.09
N MET A 191 12.14 -16.53 -5.16
CA MET A 191 11.16 -17.44 -4.54
C MET A 191 11.15 -17.28 -3.03
N ALA A 192 9.97 -17.40 -2.44
CA ALA A 192 9.86 -17.59 -0.99
C ALA A 192 10.14 -19.07 -0.65
N ARG A 193 10.92 -19.28 0.42
CA ARG A 193 11.26 -20.59 0.95
C ARG A 193 11.14 -20.59 2.46
N ASP A 194 11.06 -21.77 3.05
CA ASP A 194 11.03 -21.95 4.51
C ASP A 194 9.95 -21.08 5.17
N VAL A 195 8.74 -21.10 4.60
CA VAL A 195 7.61 -20.31 5.10
C VAL A 195 7.04 -20.95 6.35
N HIS A 196 7.17 -20.27 7.48
CA HIS A 196 6.71 -20.73 8.79
C HIS A 196 5.83 -19.70 9.47
N LEU A 197 4.66 -20.11 9.91
CA LEU A 197 3.75 -19.29 10.70
C LEU A 197 3.57 -19.88 12.08
N ASN A 198 3.97 -19.14 13.12
CA ASN A 198 3.84 -19.53 14.52
C ASN A 198 2.82 -18.66 15.26
N ASN A 199 2.25 -19.20 16.35
CA ASN A 199 1.37 -18.50 17.30
C ASN A 199 0.06 -17.96 16.72
N TRP A 200 -0.46 -18.58 15.69
CA TRP A 200 -1.71 -18.22 15.05
C TRP A 200 -2.94 -18.17 15.98
N SER A 201 -2.98 -19.04 16.97
CA SER A 201 -4.12 -19.24 17.88
C SER A 201 -4.17 -18.27 19.06
N SER A 202 -3.06 -17.61 19.40
CA SER A 202 -2.97 -16.73 20.57
C SER A 202 -3.29 -15.25 20.29
N GLY A 203 -3.74 -14.96 19.07
CA GLY A 203 -3.95 -13.57 18.61
C GLY A 203 -2.68 -12.88 18.13
N GLU A 204 -1.50 -13.40 18.42
CA GLU A 204 -0.24 -12.98 17.85
C GLU A 204 0.14 -13.91 16.69
N ALA A 205 0.76 -13.36 15.63
CA ALA A 205 1.27 -14.15 14.52
C ALA A 205 2.73 -13.77 14.22
N ARG A 206 3.56 -14.77 14.02
CA ARG A 206 4.94 -14.58 13.57
C ARG A 206 5.17 -15.38 12.31
N LEU A 207 5.18 -14.68 11.18
CA LEU A 207 5.53 -15.24 9.88
C LEU A 207 7.03 -15.09 9.66
N ARG A 208 7.69 -16.16 9.22
CA ARG A 208 9.10 -16.17 8.78
C ARG A 208 9.18 -16.82 7.42
N PHE A 209 10.06 -16.32 6.58
CA PHE A 209 10.40 -16.92 5.29
C PHE A 209 11.76 -16.41 4.83
N ARG A 210 12.32 -17.07 3.82
CA ARG A 210 13.52 -16.63 3.11
C ARG A 210 13.16 -16.29 1.68
N LEU A 211 13.64 -15.17 1.17
CA LEU A 211 13.61 -14.87 -0.26
C LEU A 211 14.96 -15.21 -0.85
N SER A 212 14.96 -16.11 -1.84
CA SER A 212 16.14 -16.55 -2.58
C SER A 212 15.94 -16.27 -4.06
N GLY A 213 16.92 -15.67 -4.73
CA GLY A 213 16.83 -15.35 -6.15
C GLY A 213 18.17 -14.89 -6.74
N SER A 214 18.12 -14.24 -7.90
CA SER A 214 19.30 -13.81 -8.65
C SER A 214 20.15 -12.77 -7.91
N GLY A 215 19.59 -12.05 -6.96
CA GLY A 215 20.23 -10.87 -6.35
C GLY A 215 20.76 -11.08 -4.94
N ALA A 216 20.14 -11.87 -4.11
CA ALA A 216 20.57 -12.16 -2.73
C ALA A 216 19.61 -13.13 -2.01
N ASP A 217 20.08 -13.67 -0.89
CA ASP A 217 19.25 -14.38 0.09
C ASP A 217 18.94 -13.44 1.26
N VAL A 218 17.64 -13.22 1.53
CA VAL A 218 17.19 -12.40 2.65
C VAL A 218 16.25 -13.19 3.56
N GLU A 219 16.57 -13.23 4.84
CA GLU A 219 15.64 -13.69 5.87
C GLU A 219 14.61 -12.60 6.16
N ALA A 220 13.33 -12.95 6.17
CA ALA A 220 12.24 -12.03 6.43
C ALA A 220 11.38 -12.50 7.60
N ALA A 221 11.00 -11.58 8.49
CA ALA A 221 10.08 -11.88 9.56
C ALA A 221 9.03 -10.78 9.76
N LEU A 222 7.79 -11.20 9.94
CA LEU A 222 6.67 -10.32 10.24
C LEU A 222 6.09 -10.69 11.60
N HIS A 223 6.14 -9.73 12.54
CA HIS A 223 5.61 -9.86 13.89
C HIS A 223 4.30 -9.10 13.98
N LEU A 224 3.21 -9.80 14.24
CA LEU A 224 1.87 -9.24 14.23
C LEU A 224 1.22 -9.42 15.59
N THR A 225 0.71 -8.33 16.14
CA THR A 225 -0.07 -8.33 17.37
C THR A 225 -1.40 -7.62 17.14
N PRO A 226 -2.49 -8.04 17.79
CA PRO A 226 -3.76 -7.34 17.69
C PRO A 226 -3.69 -5.96 18.35
N ALA A 227 -4.38 -4.98 17.78
CA ALA A 227 -4.58 -3.67 18.38
C ALA A 227 -6.01 -3.21 18.19
N VAL A 228 -6.66 -2.89 19.30
CA VAL A 228 -8.06 -2.43 19.30
C VAL A 228 -8.15 -0.93 18.99
N SER A 229 -7.12 -0.15 19.35
CA SER A 229 -7.11 1.31 19.24
C SER A 229 -5.87 1.85 18.51
N ALA A 230 -6.00 3.09 18.02
CA ALA A 230 -4.87 3.89 17.54
C ALA A 230 -4.33 4.80 18.68
N PRO A 231 -3.05 5.25 18.61
CA PRO A 231 -2.06 4.94 17.57
C PRO A 231 -1.54 3.51 17.69
N ARG A 232 -1.31 2.84 16.55
CA ARG A 232 -0.78 1.49 16.52
C ARG A 232 0.75 1.54 16.49
N GLU A 233 1.37 0.82 17.39
CA GLU A 233 2.82 0.65 17.38
C GLU A 233 3.26 -0.09 16.12
N ALA A 234 4.43 0.27 15.63
CA ALA A 234 5.06 -0.39 14.51
C ALA A 234 6.57 -0.18 14.56
N TRP A 235 7.32 -1.14 14.01
CA TRP A 235 8.76 -1.03 13.94
C TRP A 235 9.31 -1.75 12.70
N LEU A 236 10.50 -1.34 12.29
CA LEU A 236 11.29 -1.97 11.23
C LEU A 236 12.68 -2.27 11.78
N ALA A 237 13.20 -3.46 11.50
CA ALA A 237 14.57 -3.82 11.78
C ALA A 237 15.24 -4.40 10.54
N ILE A 238 16.49 -3.99 10.28
CA ILE A 238 17.35 -4.47 9.21
C ILE A 238 18.67 -4.88 9.85
N ASP A 239 19.05 -6.14 9.68
CA ASP A 239 20.25 -6.76 10.27
C ASP A 239 20.43 -6.44 11.77
N GLY A 240 19.32 -6.59 12.51
CA GLY A 240 19.27 -6.36 13.95
C GLY A 240 19.21 -4.90 14.41
N ARG A 241 19.39 -3.92 13.52
CA ARG A 241 19.20 -2.50 13.81
C ARG A 241 17.72 -2.18 13.72
N ARG A 242 17.12 -1.62 14.78
CA ARG A 242 15.69 -1.41 14.86
C ARG A 242 15.34 0.07 15.01
N MET A 243 14.28 0.51 14.32
CA MET A 243 13.60 1.78 14.57
C MET A 243 12.14 1.56 14.93
N ASP A 244 11.66 2.26 15.95
CA ASP A 244 10.29 2.20 16.47
C ASP A 244 9.50 3.43 16.08
N ARG A 245 8.30 3.25 15.55
CA ARG A 245 7.40 4.33 15.17
C ARG A 245 6.62 4.84 16.39
N ARG A 246 6.58 6.15 16.55
CA ARG A 246 5.66 6.86 17.44
C ARG A 246 4.83 7.86 16.65
N VAL A 247 3.56 7.98 17.01
CA VAL A 247 2.64 8.96 16.45
C VAL A 247 2.24 9.90 17.58
N GLY A 248 2.63 11.15 17.46
CA GLY A 248 2.33 12.22 18.40
C GLY A 248 1.02 12.93 18.08
N GLU A 249 0.77 14.04 18.78
CA GLU A 249 -0.37 14.91 18.53
C GLU A 249 -0.36 15.44 17.09
N GLY A 250 -1.55 15.67 16.51
CA GLY A 250 -1.67 16.12 15.13
C GLY A 250 -1.14 15.15 14.07
N HIS A 251 -1.01 13.84 14.39
CA HIS A 251 -0.46 12.81 13.51
C HIS A 251 1.01 13.02 13.10
N GLN A 252 1.79 13.72 13.92
CA GLN A 252 3.23 13.81 13.72
C GLN A 252 3.84 12.41 13.87
N ILE A 253 4.56 11.96 12.85
CA ILE A 253 5.23 10.65 12.83
C ILE A 253 6.71 10.84 13.12
N ALA A 254 7.22 10.14 14.12
CA ALA A 254 8.64 10.07 14.45
C ALA A 254 9.11 8.62 14.59
N PHE A 255 10.36 8.39 14.24
CA PHE A 255 11.04 7.11 14.46
C PHE A 255 12.18 7.27 15.45
N PHE A 256 12.36 6.27 16.30
CA PHE A 256 13.29 6.26 17.43
C PHE A 256 14.22 5.05 17.32
N ALA A 257 15.51 5.27 17.60
CA ALA A 257 16.50 4.22 17.75
C ALA A 257 17.67 4.70 18.64
N GLY A 258 18.09 3.93 19.64
CA GLY A 258 19.29 4.22 20.45
C GLY A 258 19.32 5.62 21.05
N GLY A 259 18.18 6.13 21.54
CA GLY A 259 18.08 7.47 22.13
C GLY A 259 17.99 8.63 21.10
N ARG A 260 18.09 8.34 19.81
CA ARG A 260 17.90 9.30 18.71
C ARG A 260 16.48 9.25 18.16
N ASN A 261 16.02 10.34 17.54
CA ASN A 261 14.75 10.36 16.84
C ASN A 261 14.83 11.16 15.55
N VAL A 262 13.97 10.80 14.60
CA VAL A 262 13.80 11.51 13.32
C VAL A 262 12.31 11.71 13.09
N ASN A 263 11.90 12.97 12.89
CA ASN A 263 10.55 13.30 12.43
C ASN A 263 10.46 13.08 10.92
N VAL A 264 9.38 12.47 10.47
CA VAL A 264 9.18 12.17 9.05
C VAL A 264 7.91 12.82 8.53
N VAL A 265 7.95 13.23 7.27
CA VAL A 265 6.73 13.54 6.53
C VAL A 265 5.94 12.25 6.37
N ASP A 266 4.61 12.32 6.51
CA ASP A 266 3.76 11.13 6.36
C ASP A 266 4.15 10.38 5.06
N PRO A 267 4.57 9.10 5.16
CA PRO A 267 5.02 8.34 4.00
C PRO A 267 3.91 8.12 2.96
N THR A 268 2.63 8.14 3.38
CA THR A 268 1.48 8.16 2.47
C THR A 268 1.49 9.41 1.58
N GLN A 269 1.87 10.56 2.12
CA GLN A 269 1.96 11.79 1.33
C GLN A 269 3.05 11.69 0.25
N GLN A 270 4.18 11.06 0.56
CA GLN A 270 5.26 10.86 -0.42
C GLN A 270 4.82 9.91 -1.54
N LEU A 271 4.17 8.81 -1.18
CA LEU A 271 3.62 7.82 -2.12
C LEU A 271 2.57 8.46 -3.04
N VAL A 272 1.64 9.23 -2.49
CA VAL A 272 0.60 9.94 -3.28
C VAL A 272 1.23 10.96 -4.23
N ARG A 273 2.26 11.69 -3.81
CA ARG A 273 3.02 12.58 -4.71
C ARG A 273 3.69 11.84 -5.85
N GLN A 274 4.25 10.65 -5.58
CA GLN A 274 4.84 9.81 -6.64
C GLN A 274 3.76 9.38 -7.62
N PHE A 275 2.60 8.92 -7.14
CA PHE A 275 1.47 8.56 -7.99
C PHE A 275 1.02 9.75 -8.87
N ALA A 276 0.82 10.93 -8.27
CA ALA A 276 0.43 12.13 -9.02
C ALA A 276 1.44 12.48 -10.13
N ARG A 277 2.74 12.40 -9.84
CA ARG A 277 3.80 12.60 -10.86
C ARG A 277 3.74 11.56 -11.97
N LEU A 278 3.51 10.30 -11.63
CA LEU A 278 3.43 9.22 -12.61
C LEU A 278 2.23 9.40 -13.55
N VAL A 279 1.08 9.88 -13.01
CA VAL A 279 -0.11 10.22 -13.81
C VAL A 279 0.16 11.41 -14.74
N ASP A 280 0.86 12.43 -14.25
CA ASP A 280 1.17 13.66 -15.01
C ASP A 280 2.22 13.41 -16.10
N SER A 281 3.33 12.76 -15.75
CA SER A 281 4.44 12.52 -16.66
C SER A 281 4.14 11.52 -17.76
N ARG A 282 3.29 10.53 -17.46
CA ARG A 282 3.03 9.36 -18.32
C ARG A 282 4.30 8.66 -18.80
N ASP A 283 5.33 8.67 -17.97
CA ASP A 283 6.63 8.07 -18.27
C ASP A 283 6.51 6.54 -18.39
N PRO A 284 6.77 5.97 -19.60
CA PRO A 284 6.62 4.52 -19.81
C PRO A 284 7.61 3.69 -19.00
N ALA A 285 8.84 4.19 -18.77
CA ALA A 285 9.87 3.46 -18.03
C ALA A 285 9.51 3.39 -16.54
N GLN A 286 9.08 4.50 -15.95
CA GLN A 286 8.59 4.52 -14.58
C GLN A 286 7.32 3.68 -14.42
N THR A 287 6.40 3.73 -15.39
CA THR A 287 5.19 2.90 -15.41
C THR A 287 5.56 1.41 -15.39
N ALA A 288 6.47 0.98 -16.26
CA ALA A 288 6.92 -0.41 -16.32
C ALA A 288 7.57 -0.85 -15.00
N ALA A 289 8.46 -0.04 -14.44
CA ALA A 289 9.14 -0.34 -13.18
C ALA A 289 8.16 -0.50 -12.00
N GLU A 290 7.15 0.37 -11.88
CA GLU A 290 6.12 0.26 -10.84
C GLU A 290 5.25 -0.99 -11.04
N LEU A 291 4.83 -1.27 -12.28
CA LEU A 291 4.06 -2.48 -12.61
C LEU A 291 4.84 -3.75 -12.30
N ASP A 292 6.12 -3.81 -12.63
CA ASP A 292 6.99 -4.95 -12.33
C ASP A 292 7.11 -5.14 -10.81
N SER A 293 7.29 -4.05 -10.06
CA SER A 293 7.33 -4.09 -8.60
C SER A 293 6.03 -4.64 -8.01
N VAL A 294 4.87 -4.16 -8.47
CA VAL A 294 3.56 -4.65 -7.99
C VAL A 294 3.34 -6.11 -8.40
N ARG A 295 3.72 -6.50 -9.63
CA ARG A 295 3.59 -7.87 -10.14
C ARG A 295 4.39 -8.87 -9.30
N GLU A 296 5.68 -8.59 -9.06
CA GLU A 296 6.53 -9.47 -8.29
C GLU A 296 6.09 -9.54 -6.80
N ARG A 297 5.66 -8.42 -6.22
CA ARG A 297 5.09 -8.40 -4.87
C ARG A 297 3.83 -9.24 -4.78
N HIS A 298 2.91 -9.12 -5.74
CA HIS A 298 1.68 -9.90 -5.78
C HIS A 298 1.96 -11.39 -5.98
N ARG A 299 2.94 -11.75 -6.81
CA ARG A 299 3.38 -13.14 -7.01
C ARG A 299 3.90 -13.77 -5.72
N LEU A 300 4.86 -13.09 -5.04
CA LEU A 300 5.41 -13.53 -3.76
C LEU A 300 4.35 -13.57 -2.66
N TYR A 301 3.49 -12.55 -2.60
CA TYR A 301 2.37 -12.51 -1.66
C TYR A 301 1.48 -13.75 -1.78
N ARG A 302 1.10 -14.13 -2.99
CA ARG A 302 0.31 -15.34 -3.26
C ARG A 302 1.04 -16.61 -2.90
N GLN A 303 2.33 -16.71 -3.25
CA GLN A 303 3.15 -17.87 -2.93
C GLN A 303 3.19 -18.09 -1.42
N ILE A 304 3.55 -17.05 -0.65
CA ILE A 304 3.67 -17.13 0.80
C ILE A 304 2.33 -17.50 1.45
N LEU A 305 1.24 -16.85 1.04
CA LEU A 305 -0.09 -17.17 1.60
C LEU A 305 -0.56 -18.57 1.23
N GLY A 306 -0.18 -19.08 0.07
CA GLY A 306 -0.50 -20.45 -0.37
C GLY A 306 0.21 -21.53 0.44
N GLU A 307 1.34 -21.23 1.06
CA GLU A 307 2.09 -22.13 1.94
C GLU A 307 1.59 -22.09 3.41
N LEU A 308 0.70 -21.15 3.76
CA LEU A 308 0.10 -21.03 5.09
C LEU A 308 -1.19 -21.85 5.23
N VAL A 309 -1.12 -23.13 4.95
CA VAL A 309 -2.26 -24.07 5.08
C VAL A 309 -2.31 -24.68 6.47
#